data_a396c7f014b858f19332c861a6a95829
#
_entry.id   a396c7f014b858f19332c861a6a95829
#
_cell.length_a   1.000
_cell.length_b   1.000
_cell.length_c   1.000
_cell.angle_alpha   90.00
_cell.angle_beta   90.00
_cell.angle_gamma   90.00
#
_symmetry.space_group_name_H-M   'P 1'
#
loop_
_entity.id
_entity.type
_entity.pdbx_description
1 polymer ?
#
loop_
_entity_poly.entity_id
_entity_poly.type
_entity_poly.pdbx_seq_one_letter_code
_entity_poly.pdbx_strand_id
1 'polypeptide(L)'
;SPVNFLAVKTLETHLLQMGFECLDPSKPLGTMLFNRKFYVKKNDSSIYAFRLGEKPMAETGFHMICAHCDSPTFRIKPNAEMISEGGIVRLNTEVYGGPIMSTWFDRPLSIAGRVIIEGEDAMHPVTRLLHIKRPLLQISNLAIHFNRQVNDGVKLSRQKDVLPILGIITD
;
A
#
# COMPACT_ATOMS: atom_id res chain seq x y z
N SER A 1 3.55 2.36 -7.21
CA SER A 1 2.30 2.09 -6.46
C SER A 1 2.52 2.36 -4.99
N PRO A 2 1.73 3.21 -4.36
CA PRO A 2 1.98 3.63 -2.97
C PRO A 2 1.59 2.56 -1.92
N VAL A 3 0.78 1.57 -2.30
CA VAL A 3 0.34 0.48 -1.42
C VAL A 3 0.30 -0.84 -2.16
N ASN A 4 0.39 -1.96 -1.42
CA ASN A 4 0.42 -3.31 -1.97
C ASN A 4 -0.77 -3.63 -2.88
N PHE A 5 -1.99 -3.21 -2.53
CA PHE A 5 -3.18 -3.44 -3.36
C PHE A 5 -3.08 -2.79 -4.75
N LEU A 6 -2.52 -1.59 -4.81
CA LEU A 6 -2.28 -0.90 -6.09
C LEU A 6 -1.08 -1.51 -6.83
N ALA A 7 -0.08 -2.02 -6.12
CA ALA A 7 1.03 -2.74 -6.73
C ALA A 7 0.52 -4.02 -7.42
N VAL A 8 -0.29 -4.82 -6.72
CA VAL A 8 -0.90 -6.03 -7.29
C VAL A 8 -1.77 -5.71 -8.49
N LYS A 9 -2.59 -4.64 -8.41
CA LYS A 9 -3.41 -4.20 -9.56
C LYS A 9 -2.56 -3.80 -10.78
N THR A 10 -1.44 -3.12 -10.56
CA THR A 10 -0.50 -2.75 -11.63
C THR A 10 0.14 -3.99 -12.25
N LEU A 11 0.60 -4.94 -11.42
CA LEU A 11 1.17 -6.20 -11.89
C LEU A 11 0.13 -7.02 -12.68
N GLU A 12 -1.10 -7.13 -12.19
CA GLU A 12 -2.20 -7.78 -12.90
C GLU A 12 -2.41 -7.19 -14.30
N THR A 13 -2.43 -5.85 -14.40
CA THR A 13 -2.57 -5.18 -15.70
C THR A 13 -1.45 -5.58 -16.66
N HIS A 14 -0.20 -5.62 -16.19
CA HIS A 14 0.92 -6.03 -17.03
C HIS A 14 0.85 -7.51 -17.40
N LEU A 15 0.46 -8.39 -16.49
CA LEU A 15 0.30 -9.81 -16.76
C LEU A 15 -0.77 -10.07 -17.83
N LEU A 16 -1.91 -9.39 -17.73
CA LEU A 16 -2.97 -9.48 -18.75
C LEU A 16 -2.48 -9.02 -20.13
N GLN A 17 -1.73 -7.92 -20.20
CA GLN A 17 -1.12 -7.44 -21.46
C GLN A 17 -0.12 -8.44 -22.05
N MET A 18 0.55 -9.23 -21.21
CA MET A 18 1.48 -10.28 -21.62
C MET A 18 0.78 -11.63 -21.91
N GLY A 19 -0.55 -11.68 -21.88
CA GLY A 19 -1.32 -12.88 -22.18
C GLY A 19 -1.38 -13.91 -21.04
N PHE A 20 -1.27 -13.48 -19.78
CA PHE A 20 -1.54 -14.32 -18.63
C PHE A 20 -3.04 -14.39 -18.37
N GLU A 21 -3.52 -15.55 -17.95
CA GLU A 21 -4.91 -15.81 -17.58
C GLU A 21 -5.05 -15.91 -16.07
N CYS A 22 -6.10 -15.30 -15.53
CA CYS A 22 -6.41 -15.41 -14.09
C CYS A 22 -7.01 -16.80 -13.80
N LEU A 23 -6.42 -17.52 -12.87
CA LEU A 23 -7.00 -18.74 -12.32
C LEU A 23 -7.83 -18.43 -11.08
N ASP A 24 -9.01 -19.00 -11.03
CA ASP A 24 -9.85 -19.01 -9.84
C ASP A 24 -9.46 -20.22 -8.97
N PRO A 25 -8.84 -20.03 -7.80
CA PRO A 25 -8.38 -21.14 -6.96
C PRO A 25 -9.53 -21.97 -6.34
N SER A 26 -10.77 -21.47 -6.41
CA SER A 26 -11.95 -22.20 -5.92
C SER A 26 -12.47 -23.24 -6.93
N LYS A 27 -12.02 -23.15 -8.19
CA LYS A 27 -12.44 -24.05 -9.25
C LYS A 27 -11.40 -25.14 -9.49
N PRO A 28 -11.84 -26.36 -9.89
CA PRO A 28 -10.89 -27.37 -10.30
C PRO A 28 -9.98 -26.86 -11.41
N LEU A 29 -8.71 -27.10 -11.27
CA LEU A 29 -7.75 -26.86 -12.35
C LEU A 29 -8.08 -27.84 -13.48
N GLY A 30 -8.67 -27.33 -14.57
CA GLY A 30 -8.89 -28.14 -15.78
C GLY A 30 -7.57 -28.63 -16.37
N THR A 31 -7.61 -29.23 -17.54
CA THR A 31 -6.39 -29.66 -18.25
C THR A 31 -5.51 -28.42 -18.53
N MET A 32 -4.43 -28.28 -17.75
CA MET A 32 -3.44 -27.26 -17.99
C MET A 32 -2.60 -27.64 -19.21
N LEU A 33 -2.63 -26.80 -20.21
CA LEU A 33 -1.82 -27.00 -21.41
C LEU A 33 -0.41 -26.42 -21.21
N PHE A 34 0.59 -27.08 -21.75
CA PHE A 34 1.96 -26.60 -21.77
C PHE A 34 2.05 -25.20 -22.44
N ASN A 35 3.08 -24.45 -22.07
CA ASN A 35 3.34 -23.08 -22.56
C ASN A 35 2.28 -22.02 -22.21
N ARG A 36 1.23 -22.35 -21.47
CA ARG A 36 0.25 -21.36 -21.00
C ARG A 36 0.78 -20.59 -19.81
N LYS A 37 0.29 -19.36 -19.68
CA LYS A 37 0.68 -18.39 -18.66
C LYS A 37 -0.52 -18.12 -17.77
N PHE A 38 -0.33 -18.27 -16.47
CA PHE A 38 -1.40 -18.11 -15.49
C PHE A 38 -0.97 -17.19 -14.36
N TYR A 39 -1.92 -16.57 -13.70
CA TYR A 39 -1.72 -15.92 -12.41
C TYR A 39 -2.87 -16.18 -11.45
N VAL A 40 -2.56 -16.09 -10.16
CA VAL A 40 -3.51 -16.20 -9.05
C VAL A 40 -3.28 -15.02 -8.12
N LYS A 41 -4.36 -14.39 -7.64
CA LYS A 41 -4.31 -13.37 -6.61
C LYS A 41 -4.80 -13.92 -5.28
N LYS A 42 -4.18 -13.46 -4.19
CA LYS A 42 -4.66 -13.73 -2.83
C LYS A 42 -4.97 -12.41 -2.15
N ASN A 43 -6.23 -12.22 -1.76
CA ASN A 43 -6.73 -11.05 -1.03
C ASN A 43 -6.37 -9.69 -1.71
N ASP A 44 -6.13 -9.67 -3.03
CA ASP A 44 -5.64 -8.53 -3.82
C ASP A 44 -4.36 -7.85 -3.25
N SER A 45 -3.64 -8.54 -2.37
CA SER A 45 -2.42 -8.04 -1.72
C SER A 45 -1.17 -8.83 -2.10
N SER A 46 -1.33 -9.98 -2.73
CA SER A 46 -0.26 -10.78 -3.32
C SER A 46 -0.70 -11.38 -4.64
N ILE A 47 0.27 -11.66 -5.50
CA ILE A 47 0.05 -12.24 -6.83
C ILE A 47 1.13 -13.26 -7.14
N TYR A 48 0.74 -14.38 -7.69
CA TYR A 48 1.60 -15.44 -8.18
C TYR A 48 1.38 -15.60 -9.66
N ALA A 49 2.41 -15.42 -10.46
CA ALA A 49 2.35 -15.63 -11.90
C ALA A 49 3.30 -16.77 -12.29
N PHE A 50 2.86 -17.65 -13.15
CA PHE A 50 3.68 -18.77 -13.59
C PHE A 50 3.39 -19.13 -15.04
N ARG A 51 4.38 -19.73 -15.67
CA ARG A 51 4.28 -20.33 -17.00
C ARG A 51 4.61 -21.81 -16.90
N LEU A 52 3.74 -22.63 -17.46
CA LEU A 52 4.03 -24.06 -17.60
C LEU A 52 5.05 -24.29 -18.71
N GLY A 53 6.08 -25.06 -18.40
CA GLY A 53 7.08 -25.48 -19.38
C GLY A 53 6.57 -26.59 -20.30
N GLU A 54 7.43 -27.10 -21.15
CA GLU A 54 7.12 -28.20 -22.08
C GLU A 54 7.30 -29.58 -21.46
N LYS A 55 8.08 -29.65 -20.38
CA LYS A 55 8.37 -30.89 -19.67
C LYS A 55 7.60 -30.96 -18.35
N PRO A 56 7.33 -32.17 -17.83
CA PRO A 56 6.72 -32.35 -16.53
C PRO A 56 7.51 -31.65 -15.42
N MET A 57 6.82 -31.00 -14.48
CA MET A 57 7.45 -30.30 -13.35
C MET A 57 8.27 -31.23 -12.45
N ALA A 58 7.91 -32.53 -12.39
CA ALA A 58 8.68 -33.54 -11.66
C ALA A 58 10.10 -33.73 -12.21
N GLU A 59 10.33 -33.43 -13.49
CA GLU A 59 11.64 -33.57 -14.13
C GLU A 59 12.44 -32.25 -14.08
N THR A 60 11.74 -31.10 -14.16
CA THR A 60 12.40 -29.80 -14.32
C THR A 60 12.46 -28.97 -13.04
N GLY A 61 11.62 -29.28 -12.04
CA GLY A 61 11.46 -28.46 -10.86
C GLY A 61 10.87 -27.08 -11.18
N PHE A 62 11.12 -26.11 -10.28
CA PHE A 62 10.63 -24.74 -10.39
C PHE A 62 11.78 -23.75 -10.46
N HIS A 63 11.67 -22.79 -11.38
CA HIS A 63 12.47 -21.56 -11.35
C HIS A 63 11.61 -20.48 -10.72
N MET A 64 12.01 -19.98 -9.55
CA MET A 64 11.18 -19.06 -8.75
C MET A 64 11.90 -17.73 -8.56
N ILE A 65 11.18 -16.63 -8.81
CA ILE A 65 11.61 -15.26 -8.51
C ILE A 65 10.59 -14.69 -7.54
N CYS A 66 11.07 -14.18 -6.39
CA CYS A 66 10.22 -13.61 -5.35
C CYS A 66 10.60 -12.16 -5.09
N ALA A 67 9.60 -11.31 -4.90
CA ALA A 67 9.76 -9.93 -4.47
C ALA A 67 8.56 -9.52 -3.61
N HIS A 68 8.73 -8.50 -2.76
CA HIS A 68 7.62 -7.96 -1.98
C HIS A 68 6.84 -6.90 -2.77
N CYS A 69 5.56 -6.71 -2.42
CA CYS A 69 4.64 -5.75 -3.06
C CYS A 69 4.35 -4.52 -2.18
N ASP A 70 4.79 -4.50 -0.94
CA ASP A 70 4.59 -3.42 0.00
C ASP A 70 5.80 -2.47 0.03
N SER A 71 5.61 -1.31 0.63
CA SER A 71 6.66 -0.29 0.80
C SER A 71 6.51 0.37 2.17
N PRO A 72 7.60 0.89 2.75
CA PRO A 72 7.52 1.69 3.98
C PRO A 72 6.58 2.88 3.80
N THR A 73 5.74 3.14 4.80
CA THR A 73 4.73 4.20 4.76
C THR A 73 4.23 4.55 6.16
N PHE A 74 3.35 5.54 6.23
CA PHE A 74 2.55 5.85 7.42
C PHE A 74 1.15 5.27 7.23
N ARG A 75 0.76 4.31 8.06
CA ARG A 75 -0.58 3.70 8.04
C ARG A 75 -1.53 4.48 8.92
N ILE A 76 -2.68 4.82 8.40
CA ILE A 76 -3.75 5.46 9.16
C ILE A 76 -4.35 4.44 10.12
N LYS A 77 -4.43 4.79 11.41
CA LYS A 77 -5.05 3.96 12.45
C LYS A 77 -6.58 4.04 12.41
N PRO A 78 -7.30 3.09 13.02
CA PRO A 78 -8.77 3.13 13.09
C PRO A 78 -9.31 4.43 13.70
N ASN A 79 -8.72 4.94 14.79
CA ASN A 79 -9.01 6.28 15.32
C ASN A 79 -8.15 7.29 14.58
N ALA A 80 -8.61 7.69 13.40
CA ALA A 80 -7.80 8.43 12.44
C ALA A 80 -7.62 9.90 12.78
N GLU A 81 -8.58 10.52 13.45
CA GLU A 81 -8.59 11.97 13.68
C GLU A 81 -7.95 12.33 15.02
N MET A 82 -7.07 13.30 14.98
CA MET A 82 -6.48 13.93 16.16
C MET A 82 -6.58 15.43 16.03
N ILE A 83 -7.33 16.05 16.93
CA ILE A 83 -7.47 17.51 16.99
C ILE A 83 -6.54 18.04 18.08
N SER A 84 -5.69 18.99 17.70
CA SER A 84 -4.76 19.70 18.61
C SER A 84 -5.27 21.10 18.94
N GLU A 85 -4.61 21.76 19.88
CA GLU A 85 -4.83 23.18 20.15
C GLU A 85 -4.78 24.00 18.85
N GLY A 86 -5.65 25.01 18.75
CA GLY A 86 -5.78 25.83 17.53
C GLY A 86 -6.52 25.15 16.39
N GLY A 87 -7.27 24.05 16.64
CA GLY A 87 -8.09 23.39 15.64
C GLY A 87 -7.32 22.62 14.57
N ILE A 88 -6.04 22.38 14.78
CA ILE A 88 -5.23 21.62 13.81
C ILE A 88 -5.65 20.15 13.80
N VAL A 89 -6.10 19.68 12.65
CA VAL A 89 -6.48 18.27 12.42
C VAL A 89 -5.30 17.51 11.86
N ARG A 90 -4.88 16.47 12.57
CA ARG A 90 -3.82 15.55 12.16
C ARG A 90 -4.38 14.14 12.01
N LEU A 91 -3.76 13.36 11.11
CA LEU A 91 -4.05 11.94 11.03
C LEU A 91 -3.19 11.16 12.05
N ASN A 92 -3.87 10.33 12.82
CA ASN A 92 -3.22 9.36 13.70
C ASN A 92 -2.68 8.22 12.85
N THR A 93 -1.36 8.15 12.74
CA THR A 93 -0.70 7.16 11.91
C THR A 93 0.27 6.30 12.72
N GLU A 94 0.60 5.14 12.16
CA GLU A 94 1.71 4.31 12.61
C GLU A 94 2.74 4.16 11.50
N VAL A 95 4.00 4.11 11.88
CA VAL A 95 5.10 3.84 10.94
C VAL A 95 5.09 2.36 10.56
N TYR A 96 4.95 2.07 9.28
CA TYR A 96 5.05 0.73 8.73
C TYR A 96 6.36 0.52 7.99
N GLY A 97 7.06 -0.58 8.31
CA GLY A 97 8.35 -0.89 7.73
C GLY A 97 9.49 -0.01 8.26
N GLY A 98 10.50 0.19 7.44
CA GLY A 98 11.70 0.98 7.76
C GLY A 98 11.85 2.22 6.88
N PRO A 99 10.98 3.24 6.99
CA PRO A 99 11.15 4.47 6.22
C PRO A 99 12.31 5.32 6.75
N ILE A 100 12.96 6.05 5.88
CA ILE A 100 13.82 7.17 6.28
C ILE A 100 12.89 8.34 6.61
N MET A 101 12.52 8.48 7.89
CA MET A 101 11.46 9.39 8.33
C MET A 101 11.72 10.84 7.94
N SER A 102 12.97 11.31 8.01
CA SER A 102 13.34 12.68 7.65
C SER A 102 13.02 13.06 6.21
N THR A 103 12.96 12.10 5.29
CA THR A 103 12.62 12.36 3.88
C THR A 103 11.13 12.59 3.64
N TRP A 104 10.29 12.43 4.63
CA TRP A 104 8.84 12.64 4.54
C TRP A 104 8.39 14.03 4.96
N PHE A 105 9.27 14.80 5.63
CA PHE A 105 8.97 16.16 6.05
C PHE A 105 8.91 17.12 4.87
N ASP A 106 8.05 18.14 5.00
CA ASP A 106 7.85 19.25 4.06
C ASP A 106 7.49 18.81 2.63
N ARG A 107 6.96 17.60 2.50
CA ARG A 107 6.53 17.04 1.23
C ARG A 107 5.00 17.01 1.11
N PRO A 108 4.45 17.24 -0.08
CA PRO A 108 3.05 17.00 -0.33
C PRO A 108 2.77 15.50 -0.25
N LEU A 109 1.86 15.12 0.63
CA LEU A 109 1.45 13.73 0.85
C LEU A 109 0.00 13.53 0.43
N SER A 110 -0.36 12.28 0.15
CA SER A 110 -1.71 11.88 -0.21
C SER A 110 -2.07 10.54 0.45
N ILE A 111 -3.28 10.07 0.17
CA ILE A 111 -3.83 8.84 0.76
C ILE A 111 -4.10 7.83 -0.35
N ALA A 112 -3.68 6.59 -0.11
CA ALA A 112 -4.03 5.45 -0.93
C ALA A 112 -4.25 4.22 -0.05
N GLY A 113 -5.15 3.33 -0.48
CA GLY A 113 -5.45 2.12 0.29
C GLY A 113 -6.62 1.35 -0.26
N ARG A 114 -7.09 0.43 0.56
CA ARG A 114 -8.33 -0.31 0.37
C ARG A 114 -9.32 0.08 1.45
N VAL A 115 -10.53 0.43 1.06
CA VAL A 115 -11.65 0.66 1.96
C VAL A 115 -12.71 -0.40 1.73
N ILE A 116 -13.39 -0.76 2.81
CA ILE A 116 -14.54 -1.65 2.79
C ILE A 116 -15.74 -0.79 3.16
N ILE A 117 -16.72 -0.77 2.30
CA ILE A 117 -17.95 -0.01 2.49
C ILE A 117 -19.13 -0.95 2.61
N GLU A 118 -20.22 -0.47 3.16
CA GLU A 118 -21.48 -1.19 3.24
C GLU A 118 -21.93 -1.65 1.84
N GLY A 119 -22.32 -2.90 1.74
CA GLY A 119 -22.86 -3.51 0.53
C GLY A 119 -24.36 -3.72 0.66
N GLU A 120 -24.90 -4.71 -0.05
CA GLU A 120 -26.33 -5.06 0.03
C GLU A 120 -26.73 -5.57 1.42
N ASP A 121 -25.81 -6.24 2.09
CA ASP A 121 -25.97 -6.71 3.47
C ASP A 121 -24.61 -6.83 4.18
N ALA A 122 -24.62 -7.14 5.48
CA ALA A 122 -23.41 -7.23 6.31
C ALA A 122 -22.45 -8.36 5.88
N MET A 123 -22.92 -9.37 5.15
CA MET A 123 -22.09 -10.49 4.69
C MET A 123 -21.48 -10.25 3.30
N HIS A 124 -21.95 -9.22 2.59
CA HIS A 124 -21.50 -8.86 1.25
C HIS A 124 -20.97 -7.43 1.18
N PRO A 125 -19.92 -7.08 1.93
CA PRO A 125 -19.32 -5.75 1.90
C PRO A 125 -18.65 -5.49 0.54
N VAL A 126 -18.62 -4.22 0.14
CA VAL A 126 -18.00 -3.80 -1.11
C VAL A 126 -16.59 -3.29 -0.86
N THR A 127 -15.63 -3.87 -1.54
CA THR A 127 -14.23 -3.42 -1.50
C THR A 127 -13.98 -2.35 -2.56
N ARG A 128 -13.35 -1.23 -2.17
CA ARG A 128 -12.93 -0.16 -3.08
C ARG A 128 -11.45 0.17 -2.87
N LEU A 129 -10.74 0.38 -3.99
CA LEU A 129 -9.38 0.91 -3.95
C LEU A 129 -9.44 2.43 -4.03
N LEU A 130 -8.78 3.07 -3.08
CA LEU A 130 -8.63 4.51 -3.01
C LEU A 130 -7.22 4.91 -3.45
N HIS A 131 -7.12 5.88 -4.34
CA HIS A 131 -5.87 6.51 -4.73
C HIS A 131 -6.12 7.99 -5.02
N ILE A 132 -5.93 8.83 -4.03
CA ILE A 132 -6.09 10.28 -4.17
C ILE A 132 -4.78 10.82 -4.73
N LYS A 133 -4.81 11.37 -5.94
CA LYS A 133 -3.60 11.83 -6.66
C LYS A 133 -3.19 13.26 -6.31
N ARG A 134 -4.10 14.06 -5.73
CA ARG A 134 -3.79 15.43 -5.32
C ARG A 134 -3.15 15.47 -3.94
N PRO A 135 -2.32 16.47 -3.63
CA PRO A 135 -1.83 16.72 -2.28
C PRO A 135 -2.97 16.96 -1.28
N LEU A 136 -2.88 16.35 -0.10
CA LEU A 136 -3.87 16.47 0.97
C LEU A 136 -3.23 16.77 2.31
N LEU A 137 -2.01 16.31 2.53
CA LEU A 137 -1.37 16.22 3.82
C LEU A 137 0.06 16.73 3.75
N GLN A 138 0.58 17.11 4.90
CA GLN A 138 1.99 17.45 5.07
C GLN A 138 2.44 17.12 6.49
N ILE A 139 3.66 16.62 6.63
CA ILE A 139 4.38 16.55 7.90
C ILE A 139 5.33 17.74 7.90
N SER A 140 5.03 18.75 8.71
CA SER A 140 5.81 19.98 8.72
C SER A 140 7.02 19.87 9.65
N ASN A 141 8.16 20.35 9.18
CA ASN A 141 9.31 20.63 10.04
C ASN A 141 9.05 21.85 10.92
N LEU A 142 9.84 21.98 11.98
CA LEU A 142 9.93 23.19 12.75
C LEU A 142 11.02 24.11 12.19
N ALA A 143 10.80 25.42 12.28
CA ALA A 143 11.86 26.37 12.00
C ALA A 143 13.07 26.12 12.92
N ILE A 144 14.27 26.38 12.43
CA ILE A 144 15.52 26.14 13.17
C ILE A 144 15.54 26.80 14.58
N HIS A 145 14.80 27.91 14.74
CA HIS A 145 14.67 28.58 16.04
C HIS A 145 14.01 27.70 17.11
N PHE A 146 13.18 26.75 16.72
CA PHE A 146 12.49 25.80 17.60
C PHE A 146 13.15 24.42 17.61
N ASN A 147 14.09 24.15 16.69
CA ASN A 147 14.80 22.89 16.58
C ASN A 147 16.26 23.14 16.15
N ARG A 148 17.08 23.71 17.03
CA ARG A 148 18.46 24.12 16.74
C ARG A 148 19.39 22.96 16.37
N GLN A 149 19.04 21.73 16.79
CA GLN A 149 19.84 20.52 16.55
C GLN A 149 19.43 19.77 15.28
N VAL A 150 18.52 20.32 14.47
CA VAL A 150 17.99 19.64 13.27
C VAL A 150 19.10 19.16 12.31
N ASN A 151 20.20 19.91 12.21
CA ASN A 151 21.32 19.56 11.34
C ASN A 151 22.35 18.61 11.97
N ASP A 152 22.26 18.39 13.30
CA ASP A 152 23.16 17.50 14.04
C ASP A 152 22.58 16.09 14.21
N GLY A 153 21.40 15.85 13.65
CA GLY A 153 20.66 14.60 13.73
C GLY A 153 19.71 14.56 14.93
N VAL A 154 18.43 14.73 14.67
CA VAL A 154 17.37 14.72 15.68
C VAL A 154 16.72 13.33 15.75
N LYS A 155 16.58 12.80 16.98
CA LYS A 155 15.81 11.56 17.21
C LYS A 155 14.32 11.85 17.03
N LEU A 156 13.74 11.34 15.97
CA LEU A 156 12.32 11.48 15.67
C LEU A 156 11.46 10.47 16.43
N SER A 157 10.41 10.95 17.06
CA SER A 157 9.38 10.12 17.69
C SER A 157 8.34 9.69 16.64
N ARG A 158 8.17 8.40 16.48
CA ARG A 158 7.16 7.83 15.56
C ARG A 158 5.71 8.19 15.90
N GLN A 159 5.45 8.60 17.15
CA GLN A 159 4.10 8.91 17.64
C GLN A 159 3.81 10.40 17.73
N LYS A 160 4.82 11.26 17.71
CA LYS A 160 4.65 12.70 17.92
C LYS A 160 5.05 13.52 16.70
N ASP A 161 6.21 13.19 16.11
CA ASP A 161 6.85 14.07 15.13
C ASP A 161 6.45 13.80 13.68
N VAL A 162 5.86 12.64 13.40
CA VAL A 162 5.53 12.20 12.04
C VAL A 162 4.02 12.04 11.80
N LEU A 163 3.22 12.86 12.45
CA LEU A 163 1.77 12.89 12.29
C LEU A 163 1.38 13.88 11.18
N PRO A 164 0.86 13.41 10.02
CA PRO A 164 0.49 14.29 8.92
C PRO A 164 -0.62 15.26 9.30
N ILE A 165 -0.45 16.51 8.98
CA ILE A 165 -1.47 17.56 9.12
C ILE A 165 -2.42 17.46 7.94
N LEU A 166 -3.71 17.36 8.23
CA LEU A 166 -4.79 17.30 7.24
C LEU A 166 -5.42 18.69 7.00
N GLY A 167 -5.55 19.48 8.02
CA GLY A 167 -6.20 20.79 7.92
C GLY A 167 -6.33 21.51 9.26
N ILE A 168 -7.05 22.61 9.25
CA ILE A 168 -7.39 23.42 10.42
C ILE A 168 -8.91 23.57 10.44
N ILE A 169 -9.52 23.38 11.59
CA ILE A 169 -10.95 23.67 11.80
C ILE A 169 -11.07 25.19 11.99
N THR A 170 -11.81 25.81 11.10
CA THR A 170 -12.27 27.20 11.24
C THR A 170 -13.75 27.18 11.56
N ASP A 171 -14.17 27.96 12.55
CA ASP A 171 -15.57 28.17 12.91
C ASP A 171 -16.38 28.72 11.74
#